data_96d1983d112c74d3601800316dc81e62
#
_entry.id   96d1983d112c74d3601800316dc81e62
#
_cell.length_a   1.000
_cell.length_b   1.000
_cell.length_c   1.000
_cell.angle_alpha   90.00
_cell.angle_beta   90.00
_cell.angle_gamma   90.00
#
_symmetry.space_group_name_H-M   'P 1'
#
loop_
_entity.id
_entity.type
_entity.pdbx_description
1 polymer ?
#
loop_
_entity_poly.entity_id
_entity_poly.type
_entity_poly.pdbx_seq_one_letter_code
_entity_poly.pdbx_strand_id
1 'polypeptide(L)'
;MSKEVILIIEDDLEIQELLSHSLSKEGWTLLPAATGEDGLKLLKNRKVNCILLDIMLPGIDGLKVLKKIKENEQYRSIPVIMTTAKSEDTDIITGLELGADDYVVKPYSPKVLIARIRAGLRRQEDGVSKDSVTVWQQGDIILDSARHIVRCGDKELDLFATEFALLKHFLSNPDIVFSRNQIIAAIHGPDYPVTDRSVDVQILGLRKKLGEAGDMIETIRGIGYRFRALS
;
A
#
# COMPACT_ATOMS: atom_id res chain seq x y z
N MET A 1 -13.42 9.26 -19.73
CA MET A 1 -12.60 8.54 -18.73
C MET A 1 -13.55 7.69 -17.89
N SER A 2 -13.28 6.40 -17.71
CA SER A 2 -14.05 5.57 -16.77
C SER A 2 -13.82 6.08 -15.34
N LYS A 3 -14.89 6.23 -14.56
CA LYS A 3 -14.77 6.64 -13.16
C LYS A 3 -14.06 5.54 -12.38
N GLU A 4 -13.13 5.91 -11.49
CA GLU A 4 -12.52 4.95 -10.57
C GLU A 4 -13.58 4.35 -9.65
N VAL A 5 -13.41 3.07 -9.35
CA VAL A 5 -14.33 2.27 -8.56
C VAL A 5 -13.69 1.95 -7.20
N ILE A 6 -14.36 2.38 -6.13
CA ILE A 6 -13.92 2.14 -4.75
C ILE A 6 -14.85 1.11 -4.11
N LEU A 7 -14.31 -0.02 -3.69
CA LEU A 7 -15.03 -1.01 -2.90
C LEU A 7 -14.92 -0.64 -1.42
N ILE A 8 -16.05 -0.57 -0.73
CA ILE A 8 -16.14 -0.26 0.71
C ILE A 8 -16.69 -1.50 1.40
N ILE A 9 -15.87 -2.14 2.24
CA ILE A 9 -16.25 -3.32 3.03
C ILE A 9 -16.30 -2.87 4.49
N GLU A 10 -17.50 -2.62 4.98
CA GLU A 10 -17.82 -2.03 6.29
C GLU A 10 -19.19 -2.57 6.73
N ASP A 11 -19.29 -3.12 7.93
CA ASP A 11 -20.56 -3.70 8.42
C ASP A 11 -21.48 -2.68 9.07
N ASP A 12 -20.92 -1.59 9.59
CA ASP A 12 -21.71 -0.48 10.13
C ASP A 12 -22.33 0.35 8.98
N LEU A 13 -23.66 0.26 8.85
CA LEU A 13 -24.41 0.93 7.79
C LEU A 13 -24.33 2.46 7.89
N GLU A 14 -24.26 3.03 9.09
CA GLU A 14 -24.15 4.48 9.28
C GLU A 14 -22.78 4.98 8.79
N ILE A 15 -21.71 4.25 9.12
CA ILE A 15 -20.37 4.55 8.62
C ILE A 15 -20.31 4.36 7.10
N GLN A 16 -20.91 3.29 6.57
CA GLN A 16 -20.95 3.01 5.14
C GLN A 16 -21.68 4.13 4.36
N GLU A 17 -22.82 4.62 4.88
CA GLU A 17 -23.56 5.74 4.30
C GLU A 17 -22.76 7.05 4.36
N LEU A 18 -22.14 7.35 5.51
CA LEU A 18 -21.28 8.52 5.69
C LEU A 18 -20.12 8.53 4.70
N LEU A 19 -19.44 7.40 4.55
CA LEU A 19 -18.37 7.21 3.57
C LEU A 19 -18.89 7.40 2.15
N SER A 20 -20.00 6.76 1.82
CA SER A 20 -20.62 6.85 0.50
C SER A 20 -20.97 8.28 0.15
N HIS A 21 -21.56 9.03 1.08
CA HIS A 21 -21.88 10.45 0.88
C HIS A 21 -20.63 11.31 0.68
N SER A 22 -19.60 11.08 1.48
CA SER A 22 -18.36 11.87 1.43
C SER A 22 -17.56 11.60 0.16
N LEU A 23 -17.43 10.33 -0.22
CA LEU A 23 -16.59 9.89 -1.35
C LEU A 23 -17.28 10.10 -2.71
N SER A 24 -18.63 10.10 -2.77
CA SER A 24 -19.37 10.37 -4.02
C SER A 24 -19.07 11.75 -4.61
N LYS A 25 -18.72 12.72 -3.75
CA LYS A 25 -18.36 14.09 -4.17
C LYS A 25 -17.06 14.14 -4.97
N GLU A 26 -16.22 13.11 -4.86
CA GLU A 26 -14.95 12.98 -5.60
C GLU A 26 -15.14 12.47 -7.04
N GLY A 27 -16.37 12.12 -7.42
CA GLY A 27 -16.70 11.59 -8.73
C GLY A 27 -16.45 10.08 -8.89
N TRP A 28 -16.07 9.37 -7.83
CA TRP A 28 -15.83 7.93 -7.83
C TRP A 28 -17.13 7.12 -7.85
N THR A 29 -17.06 5.92 -8.41
CA THR A 29 -18.14 4.92 -8.29
C THR A 29 -17.88 4.11 -7.03
N LEU A 30 -18.89 3.99 -6.16
CA LEU A 30 -18.77 3.32 -4.87
C LEU A 30 -19.52 1.98 -4.90
N LEU A 31 -18.88 0.93 -4.39
CA LEU A 31 -19.45 -0.41 -4.24
C LEU A 31 -19.45 -0.76 -2.76
N PRO A 32 -20.58 -0.60 -2.05
CA PRO A 32 -20.67 -0.98 -0.65
C PRO A 32 -20.87 -2.50 -0.50
N ALA A 33 -20.24 -3.08 0.54
CA ALA A 33 -20.43 -4.45 1.00
C ALA A 33 -20.45 -4.45 2.53
N ALA A 34 -21.39 -5.14 3.14
CA ALA A 34 -21.53 -5.24 4.59
C ALA A 34 -20.75 -6.41 5.19
N THR A 35 -20.20 -7.31 4.37
CA THR A 35 -19.44 -8.47 4.81
C THR A 35 -18.20 -8.69 3.94
N GLY A 36 -17.19 -9.35 4.50
CA GLY A 36 -16.00 -9.72 3.75
C GLY A 36 -16.31 -10.64 2.56
N GLU A 37 -17.27 -11.55 2.73
CA GLU A 37 -17.73 -12.47 1.70
C GLU A 37 -18.36 -11.75 0.50
N ASP A 38 -19.20 -10.75 0.77
CA ASP A 38 -19.85 -9.97 -0.30
C ASP A 38 -18.82 -9.06 -1.01
N GLY A 39 -17.88 -8.48 -0.27
CA GLY A 39 -16.75 -7.76 -0.84
C GLY A 39 -15.94 -8.61 -1.82
N LEU A 40 -15.58 -9.83 -1.41
CA LEU A 40 -14.87 -10.78 -2.28
C LEU A 40 -15.69 -11.24 -3.49
N LYS A 41 -17.03 -11.33 -3.39
CA LYS A 41 -17.90 -11.59 -4.55
C LYS A 41 -17.92 -10.41 -5.53
N LEU A 42 -17.95 -9.18 -5.02
CA LEU A 42 -17.90 -7.98 -5.86
C LEU A 42 -16.59 -7.90 -6.64
N LEU A 43 -15.45 -8.22 -6.02
CA LEU A 43 -14.14 -8.27 -6.69
C LEU A 43 -14.11 -9.23 -7.89
N LYS A 44 -14.82 -10.36 -7.82
CA LYS A 44 -14.90 -11.32 -8.93
C LYS A 44 -15.68 -10.80 -10.14
N ASN A 45 -16.61 -9.89 -9.93
CA ASN A 45 -17.59 -9.47 -10.92
C ASN A 45 -17.43 -8.01 -11.38
N ARG A 46 -16.58 -7.24 -10.74
CA ARG A 46 -16.40 -5.79 -10.98
C ARG A 46 -14.93 -5.42 -11.00
N LYS A 47 -14.57 -4.51 -11.87
CA LYS A 47 -13.25 -3.87 -11.82
C LYS A 47 -13.25 -2.90 -10.64
N VAL A 48 -12.32 -3.07 -9.72
CA VAL A 48 -12.12 -2.23 -8.53
C VAL A 48 -10.73 -1.59 -8.60
N ASN A 49 -10.64 -0.31 -8.25
CA ASN A 49 -9.39 0.45 -8.30
C ASN A 49 -8.79 0.69 -6.90
N CYS A 50 -9.62 0.67 -5.84
CA CYS A 50 -9.16 0.79 -4.45
C CYS A 50 -10.16 0.12 -3.52
N ILE A 51 -9.69 -0.43 -2.40
CA ILE A 51 -10.52 -1.09 -1.40
C ILE A 51 -10.34 -0.39 -0.06
N LEU A 52 -11.46 0.00 0.56
CA LEU A 52 -11.53 0.34 1.97
C LEU A 52 -12.04 -0.90 2.70
N LEU A 53 -11.32 -1.35 3.71
CA LEU A 53 -11.59 -2.62 4.38
C LEU A 53 -11.55 -2.45 5.90
N ASP A 54 -12.69 -2.64 6.55
CA ASP A 54 -12.69 -2.71 8.01
C ASP A 54 -12.03 -4.00 8.49
N ILE A 55 -11.28 -3.90 9.58
CA ILE A 55 -10.70 -5.05 10.27
C ILE A 55 -11.81 -5.85 10.97
N MET A 56 -12.74 -5.15 11.63
CA MET A 56 -13.75 -5.78 12.48
C MET A 56 -15.02 -6.09 11.69
N LEU A 57 -14.99 -7.11 10.86
CA LEU A 57 -16.14 -7.56 10.09
C LEU A 57 -16.79 -8.82 10.73
N PRO A 58 -18.12 -8.96 10.62
CA PRO A 58 -18.79 -10.20 10.98
C PRO A 58 -18.42 -11.33 9.99
N GLY A 59 -18.36 -12.57 10.48
CA GLY A 59 -18.01 -13.73 9.67
C GLY A 59 -16.49 -13.81 9.43
N ILE A 60 -16.06 -13.52 8.22
CA ILE A 60 -14.63 -13.47 7.90
C ILE A 60 -14.06 -12.09 8.26
N ASP A 61 -13.10 -12.05 9.18
CA ASP A 61 -12.47 -10.80 9.59
C ASP A 61 -11.67 -10.12 8.46
N GLY A 62 -11.46 -8.80 8.56
CA GLY A 62 -10.80 -8.00 7.53
C GLY A 62 -9.37 -8.43 7.23
N LEU A 63 -8.59 -8.92 8.20
CA LEU A 63 -7.23 -9.40 7.96
C LEU A 63 -7.23 -10.67 7.09
N LYS A 64 -8.21 -11.56 7.29
CA LYS A 64 -8.37 -12.73 6.42
C LYS A 64 -8.86 -12.35 5.01
N VAL A 65 -9.73 -11.33 4.90
CA VAL A 65 -10.13 -10.77 3.61
C VAL A 65 -8.92 -10.19 2.89
N LEU A 66 -8.11 -9.36 3.57
CA LEU A 66 -6.87 -8.80 3.04
C LEU A 66 -5.94 -9.89 2.52
N LYS A 67 -5.68 -10.92 3.33
CA LYS A 67 -4.84 -12.06 2.94
C LYS A 67 -5.34 -12.69 1.64
N LYS A 68 -6.64 -12.99 1.52
CA LYS A 68 -7.22 -13.56 0.29
C LYS A 68 -7.07 -12.64 -0.92
N ILE A 69 -7.16 -11.32 -0.76
CA ILE A 69 -6.96 -10.34 -1.83
C ILE A 69 -5.49 -10.36 -2.27
N LYS A 70 -4.55 -10.32 -1.32
CA LYS A 70 -3.12 -10.22 -1.63
C LYS A 70 -2.48 -11.54 -2.10
N GLU A 71 -3.06 -12.69 -1.77
CA GLU A 71 -2.67 -14.00 -2.30
C GLU A 71 -3.21 -14.25 -3.73
N ASN A 72 -4.16 -13.46 -4.21
CA ASN A 72 -4.74 -13.63 -5.54
C ASN A 72 -4.05 -12.71 -6.56
N GLU A 73 -3.40 -13.30 -7.56
CA GLU A 73 -2.66 -12.58 -8.61
C GLU A 73 -3.49 -11.50 -9.33
N GLN A 74 -4.79 -11.70 -9.48
CA GLN A 74 -5.69 -10.76 -10.16
C GLN A 74 -5.99 -9.52 -9.32
N TYR A 75 -5.95 -9.63 -7.97
CA TYR A 75 -6.38 -8.57 -7.06
C TYR A 75 -5.24 -7.98 -6.23
N ARG A 76 -4.10 -8.65 -6.13
CA ARG A 76 -2.98 -8.30 -5.26
C ARG A 76 -2.43 -6.88 -5.49
N SER A 77 -2.53 -6.36 -6.73
CA SER A 77 -2.09 -5.01 -7.09
C SER A 77 -3.09 -3.92 -6.72
N ILE A 78 -4.34 -4.28 -6.33
CA ILE A 78 -5.33 -3.31 -5.91
C ILE A 78 -4.92 -2.75 -4.54
N PRO A 79 -4.80 -1.41 -4.40
CA PRO A 79 -4.49 -0.80 -3.12
C PRO A 79 -5.61 -1.06 -2.11
N VAL A 80 -5.21 -1.53 -0.92
CA VAL A 80 -6.11 -1.79 0.20
C VAL A 80 -5.75 -0.86 1.36
N ILE A 81 -6.72 -0.04 1.77
CA ILE A 81 -6.63 0.84 2.94
C ILE A 81 -7.46 0.19 4.04
N MET A 82 -6.80 -0.24 5.12
CA MET A 82 -7.50 -0.80 6.28
C MET A 82 -8.13 0.30 7.12
N THR A 83 -9.36 0.11 7.58
CA THR A 83 -9.98 0.96 8.59
C THR A 83 -10.15 0.17 9.89
N THR A 84 -9.93 0.79 11.05
CA THR A 84 -10.00 0.10 12.33
C THR A 84 -10.44 1.02 13.47
N ALA A 85 -11.27 0.53 14.36
CA ALA A 85 -11.59 1.19 15.63
C ALA A 85 -10.49 0.97 16.69
N LYS A 86 -9.64 -0.06 16.49
CA LYS A 86 -8.56 -0.39 17.41
C LYS A 86 -7.27 0.27 16.96
N SER A 87 -6.66 1.01 17.88
CA SER A 87 -5.30 1.54 17.75
C SER A 87 -4.23 0.56 18.26
N GLU A 88 -4.58 -0.73 18.43
CA GLU A 88 -3.60 -1.72 18.86
C GLU A 88 -2.55 -1.90 17.76
N ASP A 89 -1.31 -1.64 18.13
CA ASP A 89 -0.16 -1.69 17.23
C ASP A 89 -0.05 -3.03 16.49
N THR A 90 -0.46 -4.13 17.15
CA THR A 90 -0.44 -5.49 16.60
C THR A 90 -1.31 -5.65 15.35
N ASP A 91 -2.54 -5.12 15.33
CA ASP A 91 -3.44 -5.25 14.19
C ASP A 91 -2.95 -4.42 12.99
N ILE A 92 -2.42 -3.23 13.28
CA ILE A 92 -1.82 -2.35 12.25
C ILE A 92 -0.59 -3.02 11.64
N ILE A 93 0.32 -3.53 12.46
CA ILE A 93 1.54 -4.22 12.01
C ILE A 93 1.16 -5.44 11.18
N THR A 94 0.24 -6.27 11.67
CA THR A 94 -0.23 -7.46 10.96
C THR A 94 -0.85 -7.11 9.61
N GLY A 95 -1.69 -6.07 9.54
CA GLY A 95 -2.29 -5.61 8.27
C GLY A 95 -1.23 -5.17 7.25
N LEU A 96 -0.23 -4.40 7.68
CA LEU A 96 0.86 -3.95 6.82
C LEU A 96 1.76 -5.12 6.37
N GLU A 97 2.07 -6.08 7.26
CA GLU A 97 2.84 -7.28 6.91
C GLU A 97 2.08 -8.20 5.93
N LEU A 98 0.74 -8.22 6.00
CA LEU A 98 -0.12 -8.92 5.05
C LEU A 98 -0.29 -8.18 3.72
N GLY A 99 0.31 -6.99 3.58
CA GLY A 99 0.34 -6.24 2.33
C GLY A 99 -0.73 -5.17 2.22
N ALA A 100 -1.35 -4.71 3.31
CA ALA A 100 -2.13 -3.48 3.27
C ALA A 100 -1.24 -2.31 2.81
N ASP A 101 -1.78 -1.48 1.94
CA ASP A 101 -1.06 -0.32 1.43
C ASP A 101 -1.06 0.83 2.44
N ASP A 102 -2.07 0.85 3.31
CA ASP A 102 -2.25 1.86 4.34
C ASP A 102 -3.29 1.46 5.38
N TYR A 103 -3.38 2.23 6.47
CA TYR A 103 -4.43 2.07 7.47
C TYR A 103 -4.91 3.42 8.02
N VAL A 104 -6.15 3.45 8.51
CA VAL A 104 -6.76 4.64 9.12
C VAL A 104 -7.51 4.23 10.39
N VAL A 105 -7.20 4.90 11.49
CA VAL A 105 -7.86 4.65 12.78
C VAL A 105 -9.14 5.48 12.87
N LYS A 106 -10.26 4.84 13.22
CA LYS A 106 -11.56 5.49 13.50
C LYS A 106 -11.50 6.19 14.89
N PRO A 107 -12.06 7.41 15.06
CA PRO A 107 -12.72 8.22 14.03
C PRO A 107 -11.71 8.96 13.15
N TYR A 108 -11.96 9.00 11.86
CA TYR A 108 -11.11 9.69 10.89
C TYR A 108 -11.84 10.81 10.14
N SER A 109 -11.08 11.80 9.71
CA SER A 109 -11.62 12.84 8.83
C SER A 109 -11.82 12.29 7.41
N PRO A 110 -12.96 12.54 6.75
CA PRO A 110 -13.15 12.20 5.34
C PRO A 110 -12.07 12.74 4.42
N LYS A 111 -11.53 13.93 4.71
CA LYS A 111 -10.41 14.52 3.94
C LYS A 111 -9.14 13.67 4.00
N VAL A 112 -8.83 13.12 5.17
CA VAL A 112 -7.67 12.22 5.36
C VAL A 112 -7.85 10.96 4.53
N LEU A 113 -9.05 10.35 4.58
CA LEU A 113 -9.35 9.15 3.81
C LEU A 113 -9.28 9.40 2.30
N ILE A 114 -9.86 10.52 1.81
CA ILE A 114 -9.79 10.93 0.41
C ILE A 114 -8.34 11.07 -0.06
N ALA A 115 -7.48 11.72 0.72
CA ALA A 115 -6.07 11.88 0.40
C ALA A 115 -5.37 10.52 0.24
N ARG A 116 -5.68 9.55 1.11
CA ARG A 116 -5.13 8.19 1.08
C ARG A 116 -5.62 7.39 -0.14
N ILE A 117 -6.91 7.46 -0.45
CA ILE A 117 -7.48 6.84 -1.66
C ILE A 117 -6.81 7.39 -2.91
N ARG A 118 -6.68 8.72 -3.03
CA ARG A 118 -6.01 9.37 -4.17
C ARG A 118 -4.56 8.92 -4.32
N ALA A 119 -3.83 8.78 -3.20
CA ALA A 119 -2.46 8.28 -3.21
C ALA A 119 -2.38 6.82 -3.71
N GLY A 120 -3.30 5.96 -3.27
CA GLY A 120 -3.41 4.58 -3.74
C GLY A 120 -3.69 4.50 -5.24
N LEU A 121 -4.65 5.28 -5.73
CA LEU A 121 -5.03 5.32 -7.16
C LEU A 121 -3.88 5.82 -8.05
N ARG A 122 -3.17 6.88 -7.65
CA ARG A 122 -2.02 7.42 -8.40
C ARG A 122 -0.91 6.40 -8.58
N ARG A 123 -0.60 5.57 -7.59
CA ARG A 123 0.42 4.52 -7.70
C ARG A 123 0.12 3.50 -8.81
N GLN A 124 -1.15 3.26 -9.12
CA GLN A 124 -1.53 2.41 -10.25
C GLN A 124 -1.26 3.07 -11.61
N GLU A 125 -1.26 4.41 -11.70
CA GLU A 125 -1.06 5.16 -12.95
C GLU A 125 0.42 5.40 -13.26
N ASP A 126 1.27 5.58 -12.24
CA ASP A 126 2.71 5.88 -12.39
C ASP A 126 3.54 4.73 -13.03
N GLY A 127 2.94 3.60 -13.32
CA GLY A 127 3.56 2.50 -14.08
C GLY A 127 3.90 2.82 -15.54
N VAL A 128 3.55 4.00 -16.08
CA VAL A 128 3.63 4.33 -17.53
C VAL A 128 4.21 5.71 -17.81
N SER A 129 5.31 6.12 -17.19
CA SER A 129 6.05 7.29 -17.64
C SER A 129 7.12 6.90 -18.68
N LYS A 130 7.02 7.48 -19.88
CA LYS A 130 7.75 7.08 -21.11
C LYS A 130 9.22 7.49 -21.21
N ASP A 131 9.79 8.25 -20.26
CA ASP A 131 11.11 8.90 -20.44
C ASP A 131 12.06 8.80 -19.24
N SER A 132 12.06 7.71 -18.50
CA SER A 132 12.97 7.54 -17.37
C SER A 132 13.63 6.16 -17.36
N VAL A 133 14.80 6.06 -16.74
CA VAL A 133 15.46 4.80 -16.42
C VAL A 133 14.39 3.83 -15.87
N THR A 134 14.21 2.72 -16.54
CA THR A 134 13.18 1.72 -16.17
C THR A 134 13.78 0.59 -15.37
N VAL A 135 15.11 0.44 -15.40
CA VAL A 135 15.84 -0.62 -14.71
C VAL A 135 16.90 -0.02 -13.78
N TRP A 136 16.85 -0.39 -12.51
CA TRP A 136 17.85 -0.07 -11.50
C TRP A 136 18.54 -1.36 -11.07
N GLN A 137 19.86 -1.28 -10.91
CA GLN A 137 20.66 -2.39 -10.41
C GLN A 137 21.62 -1.92 -9.31
N GLN A 138 21.64 -2.64 -8.19
CA GLN A 138 22.58 -2.45 -7.10
C GLN A 138 22.95 -3.83 -6.53
N GLY A 139 24.20 -4.25 -6.77
CA GLY A 139 24.63 -5.60 -6.45
C GLY A 139 23.75 -6.64 -7.15
N ASP A 140 23.20 -7.55 -6.36
CA ASP A 140 22.30 -8.61 -6.84
C ASP A 140 20.87 -8.16 -7.04
N ILE A 141 20.50 -6.94 -6.61
CA ILE A 141 19.13 -6.41 -6.74
C ILE A 141 18.97 -5.79 -8.12
N ILE A 142 17.98 -6.26 -8.87
CA ILE A 142 17.55 -5.70 -10.16
C ILE A 142 16.06 -5.39 -10.04
N LEU A 143 15.68 -4.12 -10.30
CA LEU A 143 14.30 -3.67 -10.37
C LEU A 143 13.99 -3.15 -11.77
N ASP A 144 13.05 -3.79 -12.46
CA ASP A 144 12.49 -3.34 -13.73
C ASP A 144 11.09 -2.75 -13.50
N SER A 145 10.98 -1.42 -13.54
CA SER A 145 9.71 -0.75 -13.28
C SER A 145 8.72 -0.85 -14.45
N ALA A 146 9.22 -1.04 -15.68
CA ALA A 146 8.35 -1.19 -16.84
C ALA A 146 7.61 -2.54 -16.83
N ARG A 147 8.28 -3.59 -16.33
CA ARG A 147 7.72 -4.93 -16.19
C ARG A 147 7.17 -5.21 -14.79
N HIS A 148 7.39 -4.31 -13.84
CA HIS A 148 7.05 -4.48 -12.43
C HIS A 148 7.69 -5.75 -11.81
N ILE A 149 8.95 -6.02 -12.17
CA ILE A 149 9.72 -7.19 -11.73
C ILE A 149 10.85 -6.75 -10.83
N VAL A 150 11.06 -7.49 -9.74
CA VAL A 150 12.24 -7.36 -8.87
C VAL A 150 12.92 -8.71 -8.76
N ARG A 151 14.25 -8.72 -8.89
CA ARG A 151 15.08 -9.91 -8.68
C ARG A 151 16.18 -9.61 -7.68
N CYS A 152 16.56 -10.63 -6.92
CA CYS A 152 17.75 -10.62 -6.09
C CYS A 152 18.55 -11.90 -6.38
N GLY A 153 19.66 -11.75 -7.07
CA GLY A 153 20.35 -12.86 -7.71
C GLY A 153 19.44 -13.57 -8.72
N ASP A 154 19.35 -14.89 -8.63
CA ASP A 154 18.53 -15.72 -9.51
C ASP A 154 17.04 -15.77 -9.08
N LYS A 155 16.70 -15.20 -7.92
CA LYS A 155 15.35 -15.27 -7.36
C LYS A 155 14.53 -14.05 -7.73
N GLU A 156 13.35 -14.27 -8.32
CA GLU A 156 12.34 -13.24 -8.47
C GLU A 156 11.61 -13.03 -7.13
N LEU A 157 11.47 -11.76 -6.73
CA LEU A 157 10.87 -11.36 -5.46
C LEU A 157 9.47 -10.87 -5.68
N ASP A 158 8.56 -11.38 -4.86
CA ASP A 158 7.18 -10.96 -4.83
C ASP A 158 6.99 -9.81 -3.83
N LEU A 159 7.01 -8.57 -4.34
CA LEU A 159 6.83 -7.36 -3.55
C LEU A 159 5.40 -6.84 -3.66
N PHE A 160 4.86 -6.34 -2.54
CA PHE A 160 3.65 -5.54 -2.57
C PHE A 160 3.92 -4.17 -3.22
N ALA A 161 2.86 -3.49 -3.70
CA ALA A 161 2.98 -2.23 -4.42
C ALA A 161 3.76 -1.16 -3.64
N THR A 162 3.55 -1.08 -2.34
CA THR A 162 4.26 -0.13 -1.46
C THR A 162 5.74 -0.51 -1.27
N GLU A 163 6.05 -1.80 -1.10
CA GLU A 163 7.42 -2.30 -1.00
C GLU A 163 8.19 -2.06 -2.31
N PHE A 164 7.53 -2.28 -3.44
CA PHE A 164 8.09 -1.99 -4.76
C PHE A 164 8.43 -0.50 -4.93
N ALA A 165 7.48 0.39 -4.58
CA ALA A 165 7.68 1.83 -4.64
C ALA A 165 8.83 2.29 -3.71
N LEU A 166 8.90 1.71 -2.51
CA LEU A 166 9.95 1.97 -1.53
C LEU A 166 11.32 1.56 -2.06
N LEU A 167 11.45 0.33 -2.59
CA LEU A 167 12.69 -0.15 -3.17
C LEU A 167 13.12 0.70 -4.36
N LYS A 168 12.19 1.03 -5.27
CA LYS A 168 12.44 1.92 -6.40
C LYS A 168 12.97 3.28 -5.95
N HIS A 169 12.36 3.88 -4.93
CA HIS A 169 12.79 5.16 -4.38
C HIS A 169 14.24 5.10 -3.86
N PHE A 170 14.58 4.07 -3.12
CA PHE A 170 15.94 3.86 -2.62
C PHE A 170 16.95 3.60 -3.71
N LEU A 171 16.66 2.73 -4.68
CA LEU A 171 17.56 2.43 -5.80
C LEU A 171 17.77 3.62 -6.72
N SER A 172 16.80 4.52 -6.80
CA SER A 172 16.92 5.77 -7.57
C SER A 172 17.74 6.84 -6.85
N ASN A 173 17.99 6.68 -5.54
CA ASN A 173 18.66 7.66 -4.70
C ASN A 173 19.62 6.98 -3.70
N PRO A 174 20.63 6.25 -4.20
CA PRO A 174 21.57 5.54 -3.34
C PRO A 174 22.34 6.54 -2.47
N ASP A 175 22.74 6.11 -1.28
CA ASP A 175 23.53 6.83 -0.27
C ASP A 175 22.86 8.08 0.32
N ILE A 176 21.64 8.42 -0.12
CA ILE A 176 20.88 9.53 0.44
C ILE A 176 20.08 9.05 1.67
N VAL A 177 20.18 9.79 2.76
CA VAL A 177 19.39 9.54 3.98
C VAL A 177 18.04 10.23 3.86
N PHE A 178 16.97 9.48 4.01
CA PHE A 178 15.59 9.99 4.01
C PHE A 178 14.97 9.83 5.39
N SER A 179 14.33 10.89 5.86
CA SER A 179 13.44 10.79 7.03
C SER A 179 12.18 9.99 6.68
N ARG A 180 11.48 9.49 7.70
CA ARG A 180 10.21 8.78 7.51
C ARG A 180 9.20 9.60 6.71
N ASN A 181 9.10 10.88 7.02
CA ASN A 181 8.22 11.82 6.32
C ASN A 181 8.59 11.97 4.84
N GLN A 182 9.88 12.04 4.51
CA GLN A 182 10.34 12.12 3.13
C GLN A 182 10.05 10.82 2.36
N ILE A 183 10.22 9.66 3.00
CA ILE A 183 9.86 8.38 2.42
C ILE A 183 8.36 8.31 2.14
N ILE A 184 7.52 8.69 3.10
CA ILE A 184 6.06 8.73 2.93
C ILE A 184 5.68 9.67 1.79
N ALA A 185 6.22 10.88 1.77
CA ALA A 185 5.95 11.86 0.72
C ALA A 185 6.37 11.36 -0.67
N ALA A 186 7.48 10.63 -0.76
CA ALA A 186 7.96 10.05 -2.01
C ALA A 186 7.05 8.91 -2.53
N ILE A 187 6.53 8.07 -1.62
CA ILE A 187 5.72 6.90 -1.98
C ILE A 187 4.24 7.27 -2.17
N HIS A 188 3.70 8.13 -1.30
CA HIS A 188 2.28 8.44 -1.24
C HIS A 188 1.94 9.87 -1.73
N GLY A 189 2.94 10.73 -1.88
CA GLY A 189 2.80 12.14 -2.26
C GLY A 189 2.88 13.11 -1.08
N PRO A 190 3.12 14.41 -1.36
CA PRO A 190 3.46 15.41 -0.34
C PRO A 190 2.33 15.70 0.66
N ASP A 191 1.07 15.57 0.23
CA ASP A 191 -0.11 15.87 1.07
C ASP A 191 -0.59 14.65 1.87
N TYR A 192 0.19 13.56 1.88
CA TYR A 192 -0.19 12.34 2.57
C TYR A 192 -0.04 12.48 4.09
N PRO A 193 -1.09 12.18 4.87
CA PRO A 193 -1.03 12.27 6.32
C PRO A 193 -0.05 11.24 6.89
N VAL A 194 0.97 11.71 7.58
CA VAL A 194 2.07 10.87 8.09
C VAL A 194 1.63 9.99 9.25
N THR A 195 2.00 8.71 9.19
CA THR A 195 2.01 7.80 10.32
C THR A 195 3.38 7.14 10.38
N ASP A 196 4.22 7.54 11.34
CA ASP A 196 5.64 7.13 11.41
C ASP A 196 5.85 5.62 11.44
N ARG A 197 4.91 4.87 12.03
CA ARG A 197 5.02 3.42 12.19
C ARG A 197 4.88 2.62 10.90
N SER A 198 4.16 3.14 9.91
CA SER A 198 3.95 2.42 8.63
C SER A 198 5.26 2.21 7.88
N VAL A 199 6.17 3.19 7.91
CA VAL A 199 7.47 3.09 7.23
C VAL A 199 8.33 2.00 7.85
N ASP A 200 8.42 1.95 9.18
CA ASP A 200 9.26 0.98 9.87
C ASP A 200 8.84 -0.46 9.58
N VAL A 201 7.54 -0.72 9.54
CA VAL A 201 6.98 -2.04 9.19
C VAL A 201 7.27 -2.39 7.74
N GLN A 202 7.08 -1.45 6.82
CA GLN A 202 7.35 -1.66 5.40
C GLN A 202 8.84 -1.90 5.13
N ILE A 203 9.74 -1.17 5.81
CA ILE A 203 11.19 -1.41 5.75
C ILE A 203 11.54 -2.81 6.25
N LEU A 204 10.94 -3.22 7.37
CA LEU A 204 11.16 -4.56 7.93
C LEU A 204 10.70 -5.65 6.96
N GLY A 205 9.51 -5.51 6.39
CA GLY A 205 8.97 -6.43 5.39
C GLY A 205 9.85 -6.51 4.15
N LEU A 206 10.28 -5.36 3.62
CA LEU A 206 11.16 -5.29 2.46
C LEU A 206 12.53 -5.95 2.73
N ARG A 207 13.18 -5.64 3.87
CA ARG A 207 14.43 -6.30 4.29
C ARG A 207 14.30 -7.81 4.33
N LYS A 208 13.22 -8.31 4.92
CA LYS A 208 12.95 -9.75 5.02
C LYS A 208 12.83 -10.42 3.65
N LYS A 209 12.19 -9.76 2.69
CA LYS A 209 12.04 -10.27 1.32
C LYS A 209 13.34 -10.21 0.52
N LEU A 210 14.16 -9.19 0.73
CA LEU A 210 15.50 -9.06 0.11
C LEU A 210 16.55 -10.03 0.70
N GLY A 211 16.29 -10.63 1.87
CA GLY A 211 17.25 -11.50 2.53
C GLY A 211 18.55 -10.77 2.90
N GLU A 212 19.72 -11.31 2.56
CA GLU A 212 21.02 -10.69 2.85
C GLU A 212 21.18 -9.31 2.21
N ALA A 213 20.62 -9.10 1.01
CA ALA A 213 20.62 -7.79 0.36
C ALA A 213 19.78 -6.73 1.12
N GLY A 214 18.91 -7.14 2.02
CA GLY A 214 18.16 -6.25 2.91
C GLY A 214 19.04 -5.42 3.85
N ASP A 215 20.27 -5.87 4.14
CA ASP A 215 21.25 -5.14 4.95
C ASP A 215 21.75 -3.86 4.25
N MET A 216 21.57 -3.76 2.93
CA MET A 216 21.85 -2.52 2.19
C MET A 216 20.92 -1.37 2.58
N ILE A 217 19.75 -1.67 3.13
CA ILE A 217 18.85 -0.65 3.69
C ILE A 217 19.27 -0.42 5.13
N GLU A 218 19.99 0.67 5.40
CA GLU A 218 20.52 1.01 6.72
C GLU A 218 19.56 1.88 7.52
N THR A 219 19.50 1.67 8.83
CA THR A 219 18.79 2.56 9.76
C THR A 219 19.76 3.62 10.29
N ILE A 220 19.48 4.88 10.01
CA ILE A 220 20.24 6.00 10.56
C ILE A 220 19.48 6.49 11.81
N ARG A 221 20.00 6.12 12.98
CA ARG A 221 19.32 6.36 14.27
C ARG A 221 18.93 7.81 14.45
N GLY A 222 17.68 8.04 14.84
CA GLY A 222 17.12 9.38 15.05
C GLY A 222 16.80 10.18 13.79
N ILE A 223 17.13 9.66 12.57
CA ILE A 223 16.93 10.36 11.29
C ILE A 223 15.96 9.60 10.40
N GLY A 224 16.31 8.35 10.01
CA GLY A 224 15.51 7.59 9.06
C GLY A 224 16.27 6.43 8.44
N TYR A 225 16.24 6.33 7.10
CA TYR A 225 16.78 5.20 6.36
C TYR A 225 17.59 5.64 5.14
N ARG A 226 18.54 4.80 4.75
CA ARG A 226 19.39 4.97 3.59
C ARG A 226 19.58 3.62 2.89
N PHE A 227 19.65 3.62 1.58
CA PHE A 227 20.13 2.49 0.82
C PHE A 227 21.63 2.72 0.52
N ARG A 228 22.49 1.83 1.00
CA ARG A 228 23.94 1.92 0.77
C ARG A 228 24.26 1.33 -0.60
N ALA A 229 24.88 2.14 -1.48
CA ALA A 229 25.40 1.65 -2.74
C ALA A 229 26.56 0.66 -2.50
N LEU A 230 26.68 -0.33 -3.36
CA LEU A 230 27.91 -1.13 -3.46
C LEU A 230 28.87 -0.35 -4.35
N SER A 231 30.07 -0.05 -3.82
CA SER A 231 31.18 0.54 -4.54
C SER A 231 31.82 -0.45 -5.51
#